data_6b56c0f778abe526b32e60dd3d725c32
#
_entry.id   6b56c0f778abe526b32e60dd3d725c32
#
_cell.length_a   1.000
_cell.length_b   1.000
_cell.length_c   1.000
_cell.angle_alpha   90.00
_cell.angle_beta   90.00
_cell.angle_gamma   90.00
#
_symmetry.space_group_name_H-M   'P 1'
#
loop_
_entity.id
_entity.type
_entity.pdbx_description
1 polymer ?
#
loop_
_entity_poly.entity_id
_entity_poly.type
_entity_poly.pdbx_seq_one_letter_code
_entity_poly.pdbx_strand_id
1 'polypeptide(L)'
;MASATARTPTSRTAIHDGDRQLRRTAVRFGEEFRLIRLRIGVSQAAVARAIGVDRAAICRIEAGEATVSNRIRARAATVLGGDFRLALYPAASPLIHDAAHARIVERLLGLRHPSWRARVEAPVPGPGRRSTDLRLDREGDTVLIEVETHVHALEAIIREGEDKRVAVAASIDPGRRIYITLVLPPTRHHRALVDAHPEIIGSAFPAASSDIRRAVTTVGVPWPGDGILWLGASRRGAHDVAAGQTAGTEAGHG
;
A
#
# COMPACT_ATOMS: atom_id res chain seq x y z
N MET A 1 11.68 28.33 -9.63
CA MET A 1 10.39 27.58 -9.58
C MET A 1 10.40 26.79 -8.28
N ALA A 2 9.48 27.13 -7.36
CA ALA A 2 9.48 26.61 -6.00
C ALA A 2 8.99 25.17 -5.98
N SER A 3 9.83 24.27 -5.46
CA SER A 3 9.49 22.87 -5.17
C SER A 3 8.46 22.86 -4.03
N ALA A 4 7.23 22.41 -4.34
CA ALA A 4 6.22 22.18 -3.32
C ALA A 4 6.62 20.94 -2.50
N THR A 5 7.22 21.17 -1.35
CA THR A 5 7.52 20.14 -0.35
C THR A 5 6.19 19.60 0.16
N ALA A 6 5.81 18.40 -0.23
CA ALA A 6 4.65 17.70 0.31
C ALA A 6 4.85 17.55 1.83
N ARG A 7 4.09 18.32 2.62
CA ARG A 7 4.14 18.25 4.09
C ARG A 7 3.53 16.92 4.52
N THR A 8 4.32 16.09 5.17
CA THR A 8 3.83 14.90 5.88
C THR A 8 2.69 15.34 6.82
N PRO A 9 1.47 14.76 6.70
CA PRO A 9 0.38 15.13 7.59
C PRO A 9 0.77 14.77 9.02
N THR A 10 0.71 15.75 9.90
CA THR A 10 0.92 15.52 11.31
C THR A 10 -0.19 14.61 11.85
N SER A 11 0.10 13.83 12.89
CA SER A 11 -0.91 13.01 13.61
C SER A 11 -2.21 13.78 13.87
N ARG A 12 -2.12 15.07 14.12
CA ARG A 12 -3.25 15.98 14.35
C ARG A 12 -4.14 16.15 13.10
N THR A 13 -3.57 16.17 11.89
CA THR A 13 -4.34 16.26 10.62
C THR A 13 -5.10 14.96 10.36
N ALA A 14 -4.47 13.80 10.59
CA ALA A 14 -5.11 12.49 10.42
C ALA A 14 -6.29 12.31 11.39
N ILE A 15 -6.15 12.73 12.66
CA ILE A 15 -7.23 12.72 13.66
C ILE A 15 -8.40 13.60 13.17
N HIS A 16 -8.13 14.83 12.76
CA HIS A 16 -9.16 15.76 12.31
C HIS A 16 -9.89 15.25 11.04
N ASP A 17 -9.18 14.63 10.11
CA ASP A 17 -9.77 14.07 8.90
C ASP A 17 -10.61 12.83 9.22
N GLY A 18 -10.18 11.97 10.13
CA GLY A 18 -10.95 10.84 10.63
C GLY A 18 -12.26 11.28 11.30
N ASP A 19 -12.19 12.30 12.16
CA ASP A 19 -13.38 12.87 12.80
C ASP A 19 -14.36 13.49 11.81
N ARG A 20 -13.84 14.15 10.78
CA ARG A 20 -14.66 14.73 9.70
C ARG A 20 -15.37 13.64 8.90
N GLN A 21 -14.64 12.56 8.57
CA GLN A 21 -15.20 11.41 7.87
C GLN A 21 -16.28 10.71 8.69
N LEU A 22 -16.02 10.50 9.99
CA LEU A 22 -17.01 9.92 10.91
C LEU A 22 -18.28 10.75 10.96
N ARG A 23 -18.16 12.08 11.09
CA ARG A 23 -19.34 12.98 11.08
C ARG A 23 -20.14 12.88 9.78
N ARG A 24 -19.50 12.89 8.61
CA ARG A 24 -20.18 12.74 7.32
C ARG A 24 -20.90 11.39 7.21
N THR A 25 -20.27 10.31 7.65
CA THR A 25 -20.84 8.96 7.63
C THR A 25 -22.05 8.89 8.60
N ALA A 26 -21.95 9.50 9.77
CA ALA A 26 -23.03 9.54 10.73
C ALA A 26 -24.26 10.31 10.21
N VAL A 27 -24.07 11.44 9.54
CA VAL A 27 -25.14 12.22 8.92
C VAL A 27 -25.85 11.39 7.85
N ARG A 28 -25.11 10.81 6.88
CA ARG A 28 -25.71 9.96 5.83
C ARG A 28 -26.49 8.79 6.40
N PHE A 29 -25.91 8.09 7.39
CA PHE A 29 -26.60 7.00 8.06
C PHE A 29 -27.90 7.48 8.71
N GLY A 30 -27.88 8.61 9.39
CA GLY A 30 -29.05 9.17 10.06
C GLY A 30 -30.18 9.52 9.09
N GLU A 31 -29.85 10.09 7.94
CA GLU A 31 -30.79 10.42 6.87
C GLU A 31 -31.42 9.16 6.26
N GLU A 32 -30.61 8.16 5.91
CA GLU A 32 -31.09 6.88 5.37
C GLU A 32 -31.96 6.12 6.39
N PHE A 33 -31.51 6.06 7.62
CA PHE A 33 -32.25 5.44 8.71
C PHE A 33 -33.64 6.08 8.91
N ARG A 34 -33.71 7.41 8.93
CA ARG A 34 -34.95 8.16 9.03
C ARG A 34 -35.88 7.86 7.85
N LEU A 35 -35.36 7.84 6.62
CA LEU A 35 -36.15 7.55 5.42
C LEU A 35 -36.76 6.13 5.47
N ILE A 36 -35.96 5.13 5.84
CA ILE A 36 -36.44 3.74 5.99
C ILE A 36 -37.53 3.68 7.06
N ARG A 37 -37.26 4.24 8.24
CA ARG A 37 -38.24 4.24 9.36
C ARG A 37 -39.57 4.88 8.97
N LEU A 38 -39.53 6.03 8.28
CA LEU A 38 -40.73 6.71 7.83
C LEU A 38 -41.49 5.90 6.78
N ARG A 39 -40.75 5.29 5.83
CA ARG A 39 -41.35 4.45 4.78
C ARG A 39 -42.16 3.27 5.35
N ILE A 40 -41.65 2.63 6.41
CA ILE A 40 -42.31 1.49 7.07
C ILE A 40 -43.31 1.92 8.18
N GLY A 41 -43.47 3.24 8.40
CA GLY A 41 -44.45 3.78 9.34
C GLY A 41 -44.15 3.57 10.83
N VAL A 42 -42.87 3.32 11.19
CA VAL A 42 -42.46 3.03 12.58
C VAL A 42 -42.04 4.32 13.31
N SER A 43 -42.48 4.53 14.54
CA SER A 43 -42.10 5.70 15.34
C SER A 43 -40.71 5.53 15.97
N GLN A 44 -40.01 6.66 16.24
CA GLN A 44 -38.75 6.64 16.99
C GLN A 44 -38.86 5.90 18.32
N ALA A 45 -39.98 6.09 19.04
CA ALA A 45 -40.23 5.44 20.30
C ALA A 45 -40.43 3.91 20.19
N ALA A 46 -40.98 3.44 19.07
CA ALA A 46 -41.12 2.02 18.80
C ALA A 46 -39.77 1.36 18.56
N VAL A 47 -38.88 1.99 17.75
CA VAL A 47 -37.51 1.51 17.54
C VAL A 47 -36.71 1.52 18.84
N ALA A 48 -36.78 2.59 19.61
CA ALA A 48 -36.07 2.73 20.87
C ALA A 48 -36.45 1.60 21.86
N ARG A 49 -37.73 1.32 21.98
CA ARG A 49 -38.26 0.22 22.82
C ARG A 49 -37.78 -1.15 22.33
N ALA A 50 -37.79 -1.37 21.02
CA ALA A 50 -37.36 -2.64 20.42
C ALA A 50 -35.88 -2.98 20.69
N ILE A 51 -35.02 -1.98 20.83
CA ILE A 51 -33.57 -2.18 21.05
C ILE A 51 -33.13 -1.87 22.49
N GLY A 52 -34.08 -1.49 23.38
CA GLY A 52 -33.76 -1.23 24.78
C GLY A 52 -32.98 0.06 25.04
N VAL A 53 -33.30 1.13 24.33
CA VAL A 53 -32.67 2.47 24.51
C VAL A 53 -33.76 3.54 24.71
N ASP A 54 -33.35 4.75 25.09
CA ASP A 54 -34.26 5.90 25.14
C ASP A 54 -34.57 6.44 23.73
N ARG A 55 -35.70 7.12 23.58
CA ARG A 55 -36.10 7.77 22.33
C ARG A 55 -35.04 8.79 21.85
N ALA A 56 -34.36 9.47 22.80
CA ALA A 56 -33.36 10.46 22.49
C ALA A 56 -32.17 9.85 21.75
N ALA A 57 -31.81 8.57 22.00
CA ALA A 57 -30.81 7.88 21.26
C ALA A 57 -31.16 7.74 19.77
N ILE A 58 -32.42 7.43 19.47
CA ILE A 58 -32.88 7.35 18.06
C ILE A 58 -32.93 8.74 17.42
N CYS A 59 -33.36 9.76 18.16
CA CYS A 59 -33.31 11.14 17.69
C CYS A 59 -31.88 11.57 17.33
N ARG A 60 -30.89 11.25 18.17
CA ARG A 60 -29.47 11.53 17.89
C ARG A 60 -28.93 10.76 16.67
N ILE A 61 -29.39 9.51 16.46
CA ILE A 61 -29.05 8.79 15.21
C ILE A 61 -29.55 9.57 13.99
N GLU A 62 -30.83 9.98 13.99
CA GLU A 62 -31.41 10.71 12.86
C GLU A 62 -30.82 12.11 12.66
N ALA A 63 -30.32 12.72 13.74
CA ALA A 63 -29.58 13.97 13.69
C ALA A 63 -28.14 13.81 13.17
N GLY A 64 -27.68 12.58 12.94
CA GLY A 64 -26.33 12.30 12.45
C GLY A 64 -25.24 12.52 13.51
N GLU A 65 -25.55 12.39 14.80
CA GLU A 65 -24.55 12.54 15.85
C GLU A 65 -23.50 11.42 15.83
N ALA A 66 -22.24 11.78 15.62
CA ALA A 66 -21.13 10.83 15.52
C ALA A 66 -20.86 10.06 16.83
N THR A 67 -21.28 10.61 17.99
CA THR A 67 -21.06 10.03 19.33
C THR A 67 -21.90 8.79 19.62
N VAL A 68 -22.98 8.56 18.87
CA VAL A 68 -23.78 7.34 19.02
C VAL A 68 -22.97 6.13 18.58
N SER A 69 -22.91 5.09 19.43
CA SER A 69 -22.10 3.91 19.14
C SER A 69 -22.61 3.11 17.94
N ASN A 70 -21.69 2.47 17.21
CA ASN A 70 -22.02 1.60 16.07
C ASN A 70 -22.89 0.40 16.51
N ARG A 71 -22.78 -0.06 17.78
CA ARG A 71 -23.66 -1.08 18.35
C ARG A 71 -25.13 -0.65 18.31
N ILE A 72 -25.41 0.59 18.73
CA ILE A 72 -26.79 1.11 18.73
C ILE A 72 -27.28 1.31 17.30
N ARG A 73 -26.44 1.83 16.40
CA ARG A 73 -26.77 1.98 14.97
C ARG A 73 -27.10 0.64 14.32
N ALA A 74 -26.27 -0.38 14.55
CA ALA A 74 -26.49 -1.71 14.00
C ALA A 74 -27.82 -2.30 14.48
N ARG A 75 -28.10 -2.27 15.79
CA ARG A 75 -29.38 -2.75 16.35
C ARG A 75 -30.60 -2.01 15.78
N ALA A 76 -30.47 -0.67 15.65
CA ALA A 76 -31.54 0.14 15.11
C ALA A 76 -31.80 -0.16 13.64
N ALA A 77 -30.74 -0.34 12.82
CA ALA A 77 -30.85 -0.75 11.43
C ALA A 77 -31.54 -2.12 11.28
N THR A 78 -31.10 -3.11 12.07
CA THR A 78 -31.65 -4.48 12.01
C THR A 78 -33.14 -4.52 12.34
N VAL A 79 -33.62 -3.75 13.33
CA VAL A 79 -35.05 -3.67 13.66
C VAL A 79 -35.88 -3.11 12.50
N LEU A 80 -35.31 -2.29 11.64
CA LEU A 80 -35.95 -1.76 10.43
C LEU A 80 -35.76 -2.67 9.20
N GLY A 81 -35.16 -3.86 9.36
CA GLY A 81 -34.83 -4.77 8.25
C GLY A 81 -33.61 -4.32 7.43
N GLY A 82 -32.84 -3.36 7.91
CA GLY A 82 -31.60 -2.87 7.28
C GLY A 82 -30.39 -3.73 7.61
N ASP A 83 -29.44 -3.80 6.67
CA ASP A 83 -28.14 -4.43 6.88
C ASP A 83 -27.09 -3.35 7.21
N PHE A 84 -26.53 -3.41 8.43
CA PHE A 84 -25.49 -2.50 8.87
C PHE A 84 -24.12 -3.04 8.55
N ARG A 85 -23.38 -2.37 7.64
CA ARG A 85 -22.03 -2.76 7.26
C ARG A 85 -21.02 -1.70 7.64
N LEU A 86 -19.93 -2.14 8.26
CA LEU A 86 -18.75 -1.32 8.48
C LEU A 86 -17.68 -1.82 7.50
N ALA A 87 -17.34 -1.01 6.49
CA ALA A 87 -16.34 -1.36 5.51
C ALA A 87 -15.19 -0.33 5.56
N LEU A 88 -13.96 -0.82 5.51
CA LEU A 88 -12.77 0.00 5.33
C LEU A 88 -12.40 -0.04 3.86
N TYR A 89 -12.45 1.10 3.20
CA TYR A 89 -12.00 1.25 1.83
C TYR A 89 -10.60 1.86 1.83
N PRO A 90 -9.64 1.28 1.08
CA PRO A 90 -8.36 1.93 0.90
C PRO A 90 -8.59 3.32 0.29
N ALA A 91 -8.00 4.35 0.89
CA ALA A 91 -7.95 5.66 0.27
C ALA A 91 -7.06 5.59 -0.98
N ALA A 92 -7.35 6.41 -1.99
CA ALA A 92 -6.52 6.49 -3.21
C ALA A 92 -5.06 6.87 -2.93
N SER A 93 -4.77 7.42 -1.74
CA SER A 93 -3.43 7.70 -1.21
C SER A 93 -3.48 7.66 0.32
N PRO A 94 -2.99 6.62 0.98
CA PRO A 94 -2.88 6.57 2.43
C PRO A 94 -1.80 7.53 2.93
N LEU A 95 -2.19 8.47 3.80
CA LEU A 95 -1.32 9.55 4.32
C LEU A 95 -0.03 9.09 5.02
N ILE A 96 0.02 7.85 5.52
CA ILE A 96 1.19 7.25 6.17
C ILE A 96 2.01 6.41 5.19
N HIS A 97 1.36 5.80 4.20
CA HIS A 97 2.01 4.97 3.19
C HIS A 97 2.87 5.81 2.25
N ASP A 98 2.40 6.99 1.83
CA ASP A 98 3.12 7.88 0.92
C ASP A 98 4.53 8.24 1.43
N ALA A 99 4.69 8.45 2.75
CA ALA A 99 6.00 8.80 3.31
C ALA A 99 7.00 7.63 3.30
N ALA A 100 6.55 6.40 3.56
CA ALA A 100 7.42 5.22 3.52
C ALA A 100 7.77 4.85 2.07
N HIS A 101 6.79 4.87 1.20
CA HIS A 101 6.93 4.66 -0.24
C HIS A 101 7.91 5.69 -0.84
N ALA A 102 7.69 6.98 -0.65
CA ALA A 102 8.55 8.05 -1.15
C ALA A 102 10.00 7.89 -0.69
N ARG A 103 10.23 7.54 0.61
CA ARG A 103 11.59 7.29 1.12
C ARG A 103 12.28 6.09 0.47
N ILE A 104 11.52 5.03 0.12
CA ILE A 104 12.06 3.88 -0.58
C ILE A 104 12.45 4.26 -2.01
N VAL A 105 11.59 5.01 -2.71
CA VAL A 105 11.88 5.54 -4.06
C VAL A 105 13.12 6.45 -4.02
N GLU A 106 13.19 7.41 -3.10
CA GLU A 106 14.36 8.28 -2.91
C GLU A 106 15.63 7.47 -2.64
N ARG A 107 15.53 6.46 -1.78
CA ARG A 107 16.67 5.59 -1.48
C ARG A 107 17.12 4.81 -2.70
N LEU A 108 16.19 4.29 -3.51
CA LEU A 108 16.49 3.57 -4.74
C LEU A 108 17.16 4.49 -5.76
N LEU A 109 16.67 5.73 -5.91
CA LEU A 109 17.28 6.76 -6.73
C LEU A 109 18.71 7.10 -6.27
N GLY A 110 18.96 7.16 -4.98
CA GLY A 110 20.30 7.38 -4.42
C GLY A 110 21.25 6.20 -4.56
N LEU A 111 20.72 4.97 -4.68
CA LEU A 111 21.52 3.76 -4.87
C LEU A 111 21.87 3.49 -6.34
N ARG A 112 21.03 3.94 -7.27
CA ARG A 112 21.19 3.62 -8.68
C ARG A 112 22.48 4.19 -9.26
N HIS A 113 23.14 3.42 -10.10
CA HIS A 113 24.26 3.92 -10.89
C HIS A 113 23.77 4.96 -11.91
N PRO A 114 24.54 6.04 -12.18
CA PRO A 114 24.15 7.11 -13.12
C PRO A 114 23.86 6.64 -14.57
N SER A 115 24.35 5.48 -14.98
CA SER A 115 24.03 4.87 -16.29
C SER A 115 22.54 4.52 -16.44
N TRP A 116 21.79 4.40 -15.35
CA TRP A 116 20.35 4.23 -15.39
C TRP A 116 19.65 5.59 -15.45
N ARG A 117 18.89 5.84 -16.51
CA ARG A 117 17.97 6.98 -16.57
C ARG A 117 16.73 6.63 -15.78
N ALA A 118 16.42 7.42 -14.75
CA ALA A 118 15.27 7.19 -13.89
C ALA A 118 14.13 8.17 -14.21
N ARG A 119 12.89 7.66 -14.15
CA ARG A 119 11.66 8.46 -14.22
C ARG A 119 10.72 8.00 -13.11
N VAL A 120 10.44 8.89 -12.17
CA VAL A 120 9.49 8.66 -11.07
C VAL A 120 8.07 8.86 -11.60
N GLU A 121 7.11 8.06 -11.09
CA GLU A 121 5.71 8.06 -11.51
C GLU A 121 5.58 8.04 -13.04
N ALA A 122 6.35 7.15 -13.68
CA ALA A 122 6.39 7.09 -15.12
C ALA A 122 5.03 6.62 -15.68
N PRO A 123 4.39 7.40 -16.57
CA PRO A 123 3.08 7.05 -17.10
C PRO A 123 3.17 5.75 -17.91
N VAL A 124 2.17 4.89 -17.73
CA VAL A 124 1.97 3.67 -18.49
C VAL A 124 0.89 3.90 -19.54
N PRO A 125 1.14 3.59 -20.82
CA PRO A 125 0.15 3.74 -21.88
C PRO A 125 -1.11 2.92 -21.63
N GLY A 126 -2.26 3.40 -22.11
CA GLY A 126 -3.54 2.68 -22.01
C GLY A 126 -4.66 3.48 -21.36
N PRO A 127 -5.83 2.89 -21.20
CA PRO A 127 -6.98 3.55 -20.60
C PRO A 127 -6.76 3.80 -19.11
N GLY A 128 -7.18 4.99 -18.64
CA GLY A 128 -7.03 5.41 -17.25
C GLY A 128 -5.66 6.06 -16.96
N ARG A 129 -5.54 6.61 -15.74
CA ARG A 129 -4.28 7.17 -15.23
C ARG A 129 -3.51 6.07 -14.51
N ARG A 130 -2.64 5.35 -15.22
CA ARG A 130 -1.74 4.35 -14.64
C ARG A 130 -0.30 4.83 -14.74
N SER A 131 0.48 4.56 -13.70
CA SER A 131 1.92 4.83 -13.67
C SER A 131 2.65 3.66 -13.01
N THR A 132 3.94 3.56 -13.26
CA THR A 132 4.86 2.77 -12.44
C THR A 132 5.59 3.73 -11.49
N ASP A 133 5.86 3.31 -10.26
CA ASP A 133 6.47 4.16 -9.24
C ASP A 133 7.82 4.68 -9.67
N LEU A 134 8.62 3.81 -10.30
CA LEU A 134 9.90 4.19 -10.88
C LEU A 134 10.18 3.36 -12.14
N ARG A 135 10.54 4.02 -13.21
CA ARG A 135 11.05 3.39 -14.42
C ARG A 135 12.56 3.68 -14.54
N LEU A 136 13.33 2.64 -14.74
CA LEU A 136 14.76 2.74 -15.06
C LEU A 136 14.98 2.30 -16.51
N ASP A 137 15.64 3.16 -17.28
CA ASP A 137 16.01 2.88 -18.66
C ASP A 137 17.56 2.90 -18.81
N ARG A 138 18.10 1.89 -19.44
CA ARG A 138 19.48 1.79 -19.88
C ARG A 138 19.49 1.18 -21.27
N GLU A 139 20.61 1.19 -21.97
CA GLU A 139 20.73 0.62 -23.30
C GLU A 139 20.19 -0.82 -23.35
N GLY A 140 19.15 -1.03 -24.17
CA GLY A 140 18.47 -2.31 -24.36
C GLY A 140 17.55 -2.77 -23.23
N ASP A 141 17.57 -2.13 -22.07
CA ASP A 141 16.78 -2.55 -20.90
C ASP A 141 15.82 -1.44 -20.41
N THR A 142 14.63 -1.85 -20.01
CA THR A 142 13.64 -1.04 -19.29
C THR A 142 13.20 -1.83 -18.07
N VAL A 143 13.25 -1.24 -16.89
CA VAL A 143 12.82 -1.87 -15.65
C VAL A 143 11.64 -1.07 -15.08
N LEU A 144 10.52 -1.72 -14.90
CA LEU A 144 9.35 -1.20 -14.21
C LEU A 144 9.45 -1.60 -12.74
N ILE A 145 9.45 -0.62 -11.86
CA ILE A 145 9.61 -0.83 -10.43
C ILE A 145 8.34 -0.40 -9.71
N GLU A 146 7.78 -1.31 -8.95
CA GLU A 146 6.65 -1.09 -8.06
C GLU A 146 7.12 -1.22 -6.61
N VAL A 147 6.73 -0.26 -5.77
CA VAL A 147 7.12 -0.21 -4.36
C VAL A 147 5.89 -0.51 -3.51
N GLU A 148 5.85 -1.69 -2.92
CA GLU A 148 4.73 -2.12 -2.10
C GLU A 148 5.10 -2.11 -0.61
N THR A 149 4.56 -1.15 0.11
CA THR A 149 4.73 -1.06 1.56
C THR A 149 3.74 -1.95 2.31
N HIS A 150 2.64 -2.37 1.64
CA HIS A 150 1.61 -3.28 2.15
C HIS A 150 1.10 -4.16 1.02
N VAL A 151 1.40 -5.42 1.08
CA VAL A 151 0.91 -6.41 0.11
C VAL A 151 -0.39 -7.02 0.62
N HIS A 152 -1.50 -6.79 -0.09
CA HIS A 152 -2.81 -7.35 0.24
C HIS A 152 -3.18 -8.55 -0.62
N ALA A 153 -2.75 -8.57 -1.89
CA ALA A 153 -3.04 -9.65 -2.84
C ALA A 153 -1.87 -9.77 -3.83
N LEU A 154 -1.05 -10.80 -3.66
CA LEU A 154 0.15 -11.01 -4.46
C LEU A 154 -0.18 -11.20 -5.95
N GLU A 155 -1.22 -11.99 -6.25
CA GLU A 155 -1.66 -12.28 -7.63
C GLU A 155 -2.16 -11.01 -8.35
N ALA A 156 -2.75 -10.06 -7.62
CA ALA A 156 -3.19 -8.79 -8.21
C ALA A 156 -1.98 -7.93 -8.60
N ILE A 157 -0.94 -7.88 -7.77
CA ILE A 157 0.31 -7.16 -8.05
C ILE A 157 1.02 -7.75 -9.26
N ILE A 158 1.12 -9.08 -9.34
CA ILE A 158 1.74 -9.78 -10.47
C ILE A 158 0.98 -9.46 -11.77
N ARG A 159 -0.35 -9.60 -11.76
CA ARG A 159 -1.18 -9.30 -12.92
C ARG A 159 -1.07 -7.84 -13.36
N GLU A 160 -1.12 -6.90 -12.41
CA GLU A 160 -0.95 -5.48 -12.70
C GLU A 160 0.42 -5.18 -13.31
N GLY A 161 1.47 -5.81 -12.80
CA GLY A 161 2.83 -5.71 -13.36
C GLY A 161 2.88 -6.19 -14.81
N GLU A 162 2.28 -7.34 -15.12
CA GLU A 162 2.20 -7.87 -16.49
C GLU A 162 1.39 -6.95 -17.41
N ASP A 163 0.26 -6.42 -16.96
CA ASP A 163 -0.54 -5.47 -17.73
C ASP A 163 0.26 -4.21 -18.06
N LYS A 164 1.07 -3.72 -17.11
CA LYS A 164 1.98 -2.59 -17.31
C LYS A 164 3.09 -2.94 -18.30
N ARG A 165 3.68 -4.15 -18.21
CA ARG A 165 4.70 -4.64 -19.15
C ARG A 165 4.18 -4.64 -20.57
N VAL A 166 3.01 -5.25 -20.81
CA VAL A 166 2.38 -5.31 -22.13
C VAL A 166 2.11 -3.91 -22.69
N ALA A 167 1.56 -3.03 -21.86
CA ALA A 167 1.26 -1.66 -22.27
C ALA A 167 2.51 -0.86 -22.62
N VAL A 168 3.59 -1.00 -21.84
CA VAL A 168 4.88 -0.33 -22.12
C VAL A 168 5.53 -0.93 -23.35
N ALA A 169 5.50 -2.27 -23.54
CA ALA A 169 6.06 -2.92 -24.72
C ALA A 169 5.47 -2.40 -26.03
N ALA A 170 4.17 -2.10 -26.04
CA ALA A 170 3.48 -1.54 -27.21
C ALA A 170 3.92 -0.09 -27.54
N SER A 171 4.62 0.58 -26.65
CA SER A 171 4.96 2.02 -26.76
C SER A 171 6.46 2.32 -26.89
N ILE A 172 7.30 1.32 -26.77
CA ILE A 172 8.76 1.49 -26.83
C ILE A 172 9.35 0.64 -27.96
N ASP A 173 10.64 0.79 -28.22
CA ASP A 173 11.38 0.02 -29.22
C ASP A 173 11.21 -1.48 -28.99
N PRO A 174 10.76 -2.28 -30.00
CA PRO A 174 10.53 -3.71 -29.88
C PRO A 174 11.77 -4.53 -29.46
N GLY A 175 12.97 -4.00 -29.68
CA GLY A 175 14.21 -4.64 -29.27
C GLY A 175 14.55 -4.51 -27.78
N ARG A 176 13.80 -3.74 -27.02
CA ARG A 176 14.06 -3.54 -25.58
C ARG A 176 13.48 -4.65 -24.72
N ARG A 177 14.28 -5.11 -23.78
CA ARG A 177 13.82 -6.05 -22.74
C ARG A 177 13.15 -5.27 -21.62
N ILE A 178 11.99 -5.75 -21.18
CA ILE A 178 11.22 -5.11 -20.10
C ILE A 178 11.18 -6.06 -18.92
N TYR A 179 11.58 -5.55 -17.78
CA TYR A 179 11.60 -6.28 -16.52
C TYR A 179 10.68 -5.63 -15.49
N ILE A 180 10.16 -6.45 -14.58
CA ILE A 180 9.37 -6.01 -13.44
C ILE A 180 10.17 -6.26 -12.17
N THR A 181 10.26 -5.26 -11.31
CA THR A 181 10.88 -5.40 -10.01
C THR A 181 9.92 -4.92 -8.94
N LEU A 182 9.54 -5.84 -8.05
CA LEU A 182 8.76 -5.53 -6.86
C LEU A 182 9.71 -5.16 -5.72
N VAL A 183 9.59 -3.96 -5.18
CA VAL A 183 10.39 -3.50 -4.04
C VAL A 183 9.57 -3.64 -2.76
N LEU A 184 10.06 -4.47 -1.85
CA LEU A 184 9.41 -4.74 -0.57
C LEU A 184 10.30 -4.32 0.61
N PRO A 185 9.75 -3.63 1.63
CA PRO A 185 10.44 -3.48 2.91
C PRO A 185 10.70 -4.86 3.55
N PRO A 186 11.90 -5.08 4.14
CA PRO A 186 12.25 -6.39 4.71
C PRO A 186 11.61 -6.61 6.09
N THR A 187 10.27 -6.50 6.17
CA THR A 187 9.49 -6.74 7.38
C THR A 187 9.26 -8.25 7.60
N ARG A 188 8.95 -8.65 8.83
CA ARG A 188 8.54 -10.03 9.12
C ARG A 188 7.32 -10.46 8.30
N HIS A 189 6.36 -9.55 8.14
CA HIS A 189 5.15 -9.82 7.37
C HIS A 189 5.45 -10.10 5.89
N HIS A 190 6.25 -9.24 5.23
CA HIS A 190 6.58 -9.44 3.82
C HIS A 190 7.44 -10.70 3.59
N ARG A 191 8.37 -11.01 4.51
CA ARG A 191 9.14 -12.25 4.42
C ARG A 191 8.24 -13.48 4.56
N ALA A 192 7.38 -13.50 5.58
CA ALA A 192 6.43 -14.59 5.78
C ALA A 192 5.48 -14.77 4.59
N LEU A 193 5.04 -13.68 3.96
CA LEU A 193 4.21 -13.73 2.76
C LEU A 193 4.96 -14.37 1.57
N VAL A 194 6.20 -13.95 1.32
CA VAL A 194 7.02 -14.50 0.23
C VAL A 194 7.33 -15.99 0.51
N ASP A 195 7.66 -16.33 1.74
CA ASP A 195 7.96 -17.71 2.17
C ASP A 195 6.73 -18.63 2.10
N ALA A 196 5.52 -18.07 2.25
CA ALA A 196 4.26 -18.83 2.15
C ALA A 196 3.85 -19.16 0.69
N HIS A 197 4.44 -18.48 -0.31
CA HIS A 197 4.08 -18.65 -1.72
C HIS A 197 5.30 -18.90 -2.64
N PRO A 198 6.16 -19.89 -2.33
CA PRO A 198 7.44 -20.08 -3.01
C PRO A 198 7.30 -20.37 -4.51
N GLU A 199 6.28 -21.13 -4.90
CA GLU A 199 6.05 -21.47 -6.32
C GLU A 199 5.62 -20.24 -7.15
N ILE A 200 4.70 -19.42 -6.62
CA ILE A 200 4.23 -18.20 -7.26
C ILE A 200 5.38 -17.19 -7.38
N ILE A 201 6.12 -17.00 -6.30
CA ILE A 201 7.27 -16.08 -6.27
C ILE A 201 8.39 -16.58 -7.18
N GLY A 202 8.72 -17.86 -7.14
CA GLY A 202 9.77 -18.46 -7.97
C GLY A 202 9.47 -18.37 -9.47
N SER A 203 8.18 -18.42 -9.83
CA SER A 203 7.73 -18.25 -11.21
C SER A 203 7.71 -16.79 -11.66
N ALA A 204 7.14 -15.89 -10.85
CA ALA A 204 6.94 -14.48 -11.23
C ALA A 204 8.19 -13.61 -11.01
N PHE A 205 9.00 -13.93 -9.99
CA PHE A 205 10.14 -13.13 -9.53
C PHE A 205 11.39 -13.99 -9.25
N PRO A 206 11.93 -14.67 -10.27
CA PRO A 206 13.03 -15.62 -10.09
C PRO A 206 14.38 -14.97 -9.75
N ALA A 207 14.58 -13.67 -10.05
CA ALA A 207 15.88 -13.04 -9.84
C ALA A 207 16.13 -12.74 -8.37
N ALA A 208 17.34 -13.07 -7.90
CA ALA A 208 17.74 -12.82 -6.53
C ALA A 208 17.89 -11.33 -6.23
N SER A 209 17.47 -10.90 -5.03
CA SER A 209 17.55 -9.50 -4.58
C SER A 209 18.99 -8.95 -4.58
N SER A 210 19.98 -9.79 -4.31
CA SER A 210 21.42 -9.44 -4.39
C SER A 210 21.85 -9.07 -5.81
N ASP A 211 21.36 -9.81 -6.81
CA ASP A 211 21.71 -9.60 -8.21
C ASP A 211 21.03 -8.34 -8.76
N ILE A 212 19.74 -8.13 -8.42
CA ILE A 212 19.04 -6.88 -8.74
C ILE A 212 19.78 -5.68 -8.11
N ARG A 213 20.17 -5.79 -6.84
CA ARG A 213 20.94 -4.74 -6.17
C ARG A 213 22.24 -4.45 -6.90
N ARG A 214 23.00 -5.49 -7.28
CA ARG A 214 24.25 -5.36 -8.03
C ARG A 214 24.01 -4.68 -9.39
N ALA A 215 22.96 -5.09 -10.13
CA ALA A 215 22.63 -4.52 -11.43
C ALA A 215 22.22 -3.05 -11.35
N VAL A 216 21.52 -2.64 -10.28
CA VAL A 216 21.11 -1.25 -10.10
C VAL A 216 22.27 -0.34 -9.66
N THR A 217 23.25 -0.88 -8.91
CA THR A 217 24.33 -0.08 -8.31
C THR A 217 25.62 -0.07 -9.12
N THR A 218 25.79 -0.98 -10.09
CA THR A 218 27.07 -1.19 -10.79
C THR A 218 26.90 -1.01 -12.29
N VAL A 219 27.84 -0.30 -12.89
CA VAL A 219 27.89 -0.12 -14.35
C VAL A 219 28.19 -1.45 -15.05
N GLY A 220 27.57 -1.67 -16.23
CA GLY A 220 27.88 -2.83 -17.08
C GLY A 220 27.31 -4.16 -16.59
N VAL A 221 26.73 -4.23 -15.38
CA VAL A 221 26.06 -5.45 -14.91
C VAL A 221 24.69 -5.56 -15.56
N PRO A 222 24.40 -6.68 -16.29
CA PRO A 222 23.09 -6.89 -16.92
C PRO A 222 22.01 -7.01 -15.86
N TRP A 223 20.77 -6.62 -16.23
CA TRP A 223 19.62 -6.86 -15.35
C TRP A 223 19.31 -8.36 -15.27
N PRO A 224 19.14 -8.94 -14.07
CA PRO A 224 19.10 -10.40 -13.93
C PRO A 224 17.73 -11.03 -14.31
N GLY A 225 16.70 -10.22 -14.47
CA GLY A 225 15.32 -10.69 -14.69
C GLY A 225 14.34 -10.03 -13.75
N ASP A 226 13.09 -10.51 -13.77
CA ASP A 226 12.05 -10.11 -12.83
C ASP A 226 12.41 -10.60 -11.43
N GLY A 227 12.15 -9.77 -10.41
CA GLY A 227 12.52 -10.18 -9.06
C GLY A 227 12.05 -9.23 -7.97
N ILE A 228 12.27 -9.67 -6.73
CA ILE A 228 11.98 -8.89 -5.54
C ILE A 228 13.26 -8.24 -5.02
N LEU A 229 13.23 -6.91 -4.88
CA LEU A 229 14.30 -6.16 -4.22
C LEU A 229 13.89 -5.81 -2.78
N TRP A 230 14.59 -6.38 -1.81
CA TRP A 230 14.41 -6.04 -0.40
C TRP A 230 15.07 -4.69 -0.09
N LEU A 231 14.24 -3.64 0.12
CA LEU A 231 14.72 -2.30 0.40
C LEU A 231 13.78 -1.58 1.37
N GLY A 232 14.28 -1.23 2.56
CA GLY A 232 13.52 -0.47 3.56
C GLY A 232 13.73 1.04 3.44
N ALA A 233 12.89 1.83 4.10
CA ALA A 233 12.96 3.29 4.13
C ALA A 233 14.18 3.85 4.89
N SER A 234 14.76 3.07 5.84
CA SER A 234 15.92 3.49 6.64
C SER A 234 17.24 2.95 6.08
N ARG A 235 18.30 3.77 6.13
CA ARG A 235 19.67 3.25 6.04
C ARG A 235 19.93 2.45 7.33
N ARG A 236 20.08 1.13 7.26
CA ARG A 236 20.75 0.42 8.35
C ARG A 236 22.18 0.94 8.38
N GLY A 237 22.59 1.50 9.52
CA GLY A 237 23.97 1.86 9.79
C GLY A 237 24.89 0.64 9.56
N ALA A 238 26.09 0.90 9.08
CA ALA A 238 27.11 -0.09 8.76
C ALA A 238 27.70 -0.77 10.03
N HIS A 239 26.86 -1.40 10.87
CA HIS A 239 27.30 -2.05 12.11
C HIS A 239 27.06 -3.55 12.20
N ASP A 240 26.59 -4.22 11.15
CA ASP A 240 26.30 -5.67 11.21
C ASP A 240 27.26 -6.55 10.39
N VAL A 241 28.52 -6.10 10.16
CA VAL A 241 29.54 -6.94 9.46
C VAL A 241 30.66 -7.43 10.38
N ALA A 242 30.65 -7.10 11.68
CA ALA A 242 31.75 -7.41 12.59
C ALA A 242 31.47 -8.55 13.60
N ALA A 243 30.43 -9.36 13.44
CA ALA A 243 30.10 -10.44 14.39
C ALA A 243 30.18 -11.84 13.74
N GLY A 244 31.22 -12.10 12.93
CA GLY A 244 31.34 -13.40 12.23
C GLY A 244 32.76 -13.93 12.09
N GLN A 245 33.75 -13.38 12.77
CA GLN A 245 35.11 -13.90 12.71
C GLN A 245 35.83 -13.77 14.05
N THR A 246 35.47 -14.63 15.03
CA THR A 246 36.36 -15.05 16.12
C THR A 246 35.82 -16.30 16.76
N ALA A 247 36.05 -17.45 16.12
CA ALA A 247 36.04 -18.75 16.80
C ALA A 247 36.88 -19.71 15.96
N GLY A 248 38.14 -19.80 16.28
CA GLY A 248 38.99 -20.83 15.69
C GLY A 248 40.45 -20.47 15.71
N THR A 249 41.09 -20.55 16.89
CA THR A 249 42.47 -21.00 17.04
C THR A 249 42.87 -20.90 18.52
N GLU A 250 42.72 -21.98 19.24
CA GLU A 250 43.62 -22.36 20.33
C GLU A 250 43.50 -23.87 20.52
N ALA A 251 44.42 -24.55 19.88
CA ALA A 251 44.76 -25.93 20.24
C ALA A 251 46.29 -26.03 20.26
N GLY A 252 46.85 -26.33 21.42
CA GLY A 252 48.13 -26.99 21.51
C GLY A 252 49.28 -26.17 22.06
N HIS A 253 49.59 -26.39 23.28
CA HIS A 253 50.89 -26.80 23.80
C HIS A 253 51.01 -26.51 25.28
N GLY A 254 51.29 -27.54 26.06
CA GLY A 254 51.78 -27.49 27.43
C GLY A 254 51.28 -28.62 28.29
#